data_5bd75d3fd1e64df15fc551479312984d
#
_entry.id   5bd75d3fd1e64df15fc551479312984d
#
_cell.length_a   1.000
_cell.length_b   1.000
_cell.length_c   1.000
_cell.angle_alpha   90.00
_cell.angle_beta   90.00
_cell.angle_gamma   90.00
#
_symmetry.space_group_name_H-M   'P 1'
#
loop_
_entity.id
_entity.type
_entity.pdbx_description
1 polymer ?
#
loop_
_entity_poly.entity_id
_entity_poly.type
_entity_poly.pdbx_seq_one_letter_code
_entity_poly.pdbx_strand_id
1 'polypeptide(L)'
;MQNSCVRVKEKRKMPIQKMMRGTILRKGKNDFYAPPAGQSYRWKHWVTEHDIKVCVACKTAHGKIYAMDETVDAAPPLHFNCRCEICAMNSVIAGFGTKDGTDGADWWIKYNGRLPEYDISWEEMYARGYKPGKPPRKYAPDMMIYGGVYSNDNGHLPSAPGRVWYEADINYYEGQRNRHRIVWSNDGLIFVTYDHYETFYEII
;
A
#
# COMPACT_ATOMS: atom_id res chain seq x y z
N MET A 1 6.10 1.93 17.87
CA MET A 1 4.64 1.78 17.72
C MET A 1 4.39 0.32 17.42
N GLN A 2 3.75 -0.43 18.32
CA GLN A 2 3.48 -1.85 18.10
C GLN A 2 2.24 -1.99 17.23
N ASN A 3 2.45 -2.37 15.96
CA ASN A 3 1.37 -2.90 15.14
C ASN A 3 1.11 -4.32 15.66
N SER A 4 -0.10 -4.57 16.17
CA SER A 4 -0.51 -5.92 16.54
C SER A 4 -0.71 -6.72 15.25
N CYS A 5 0.29 -7.48 14.87
CA CYS A 5 0.23 -8.42 13.76
C CYS A 5 -0.75 -9.56 14.10
N VAL A 6 -1.75 -9.78 13.25
CA VAL A 6 -2.58 -10.98 13.31
C VAL A 6 -1.84 -12.06 12.53
N ARG A 7 -1.16 -12.97 13.25
CA ARG A 7 -0.39 -14.09 12.66
C ARG A 7 -1.28 -15.00 11.84
N VAL A 8 -0.92 -15.22 10.58
CA VAL A 8 -1.50 -16.27 9.74
C VAL A 8 -0.69 -17.54 9.95
N LYS A 9 -1.21 -18.49 10.72
CA LYS A 9 -0.59 -19.81 10.88
C LYS A 9 -0.94 -20.67 9.68
N GLU A 10 0.04 -21.06 8.91
CA GLU A 10 -0.10 -22.13 7.91
C GLU A 10 -0.22 -23.50 8.59
N LYS A 11 -1.29 -24.21 8.19
CA LYS A 11 -1.66 -25.61 8.48
C LYS A 11 -2.15 -25.95 9.90
N ARG A 12 -3.46 -25.87 10.04
CA ARG A 12 -4.39 -26.97 10.42
C ARG A 12 -5.80 -26.44 10.20
N LYS A 13 -6.64 -27.20 9.49
CA LYS A 13 -8.09 -26.97 9.44
C LYS A 13 -8.58 -26.88 10.88
N MET A 14 -8.82 -25.67 11.34
CA MET A 14 -9.52 -25.39 12.59
C MET A 14 -10.82 -24.65 12.29
N PRO A 15 -11.89 -24.92 13.03
CA PRO A 15 -13.21 -24.34 12.75
C PRO A 15 -13.17 -22.82 12.91
N ILE A 16 -13.82 -22.12 11.98
CA ILE A 16 -13.89 -20.67 11.78
C ILE A 16 -14.66 -19.94 12.92
N GLN A 17 -14.66 -20.42 14.12
CA GLN A 17 -15.57 -19.93 15.17
C GLN A 17 -14.95 -19.06 16.27
N LYS A 18 -13.73 -18.54 16.09
CA LYS A 18 -13.18 -17.60 17.09
C LYS A 18 -12.26 -16.57 16.48
N MET A 19 -12.78 -15.66 15.66
CA MET A 19 -12.06 -14.46 15.26
C MET A 19 -12.78 -13.20 15.73
N MET A 20 -12.00 -12.40 16.37
CA MET A 20 -12.26 -11.26 17.22
C MET A 20 -13.14 -10.17 16.57
N ARG A 21 -13.88 -9.47 17.43
CA ARG A 21 -14.62 -8.24 17.11
C ARG A 21 -13.67 -7.25 16.41
N GLY A 22 -14.09 -6.76 15.24
CA GLY A 22 -13.35 -5.75 14.50
C GLY A 22 -13.09 -4.53 15.38
N THR A 23 -11.81 -4.16 15.49
CA THR A 23 -11.39 -2.97 16.22
C THR A 23 -11.05 -1.90 15.21
N ILE A 24 -11.77 -0.78 15.24
CA ILE A 24 -11.38 0.43 14.53
C ILE A 24 -10.18 1.00 15.27
N LEU A 25 -8.99 0.88 14.69
CA LEU A 25 -7.79 1.49 15.22
C LEU A 25 -7.74 2.96 14.79
N ARG A 26 -8.37 3.84 15.57
CA ARG A 26 -8.21 5.28 15.40
C ARG A 26 -6.80 5.68 15.83
N LYS A 27 -5.93 5.96 14.88
CA LYS A 27 -4.63 6.57 15.16
C LYS A 27 -4.22 7.51 14.03
N GLY A 28 -4.50 8.78 14.20
CA GLY A 28 -4.14 9.82 13.25
C GLY A 28 -5.17 10.03 12.15
N LYS A 29 -4.83 10.82 11.13
CA LYS A 29 -5.72 11.24 10.05
C LYS A 29 -6.07 10.15 9.02
N ASN A 30 -5.62 8.91 9.20
CA ASN A 30 -5.92 7.77 8.35
C ASN A 30 -6.62 6.72 9.21
N ASP A 31 -7.89 6.51 9.02
CA ASP A 31 -8.65 5.44 9.68
C ASP A 31 -8.42 4.14 8.88
N PHE A 32 -7.62 3.23 9.43
CA PHE A 32 -7.46 1.89 8.87
C PHE A 32 -8.66 1.02 9.23
N TYR A 33 -9.20 0.36 8.24
CA TYR A 33 -10.31 -0.57 8.41
C TYR A 33 -9.81 -2.00 8.63
N ALA A 34 -10.06 -2.56 9.81
CA ALA A 34 -9.95 -3.99 10.02
C ALA A 34 -11.32 -4.63 9.70
N PRO A 35 -11.38 -5.72 8.91
CA PRO A 35 -12.65 -6.38 8.63
C PRO A 35 -13.42 -6.70 9.91
N PRO A 36 -14.76 -6.54 9.93
CA PRO A 36 -15.59 -6.95 11.05
C PRO A 36 -15.40 -8.44 11.40
N ALA A 37 -15.71 -8.81 12.63
CA ALA A 37 -15.67 -10.22 13.04
C ALA A 37 -16.50 -11.09 12.10
N GLY A 38 -15.86 -12.08 11.46
CA GLY A 38 -16.51 -12.97 10.47
C GLY A 38 -16.22 -12.65 9.00
N GLN A 39 -15.61 -11.50 8.69
CA GLN A 39 -15.08 -11.25 7.35
C GLN A 39 -13.60 -11.69 7.28
N SER A 40 -13.23 -12.34 6.17
CA SER A 40 -11.84 -12.73 5.92
C SER A 40 -11.07 -11.55 5.33
N TYR A 41 -9.80 -11.40 5.73
CA TYR A 41 -8.87 -10.53 5.05
C TYR A 41 -8.62 -11.04 3.63
N ARG A 42 -8.50 -10.13 2.67
CA ARG A 42 -8.20 -10.48 1.28
C ARG A 42 -6.73 -10.77 1.06
N TRP A 43 -5.87 -10.06 1.80
CA TRP A 43 -4.43 -10.08 1.66
C TRP A 43 -3.73 -10.38 2.98
N LYS A 44 -2.55 -10.95 2.87
CA LYS A 44 -1.54 -11.08 3.92
C LYS A 44 -0.22 -10.53 3.40
N HIS A 45 0.64 -10.07 4.29
CA HIS A 45 1.93 -9.51 3.91
C HIS A 45 3.06 -9.99 4.81
N TRP A 46 4.26 -9.94 4.27
CA TRP A 46 5.47 -10.24 5.01
C TRP A 46 5.86 -9.07 5.90
N VAL A 47 6.07 -9.31 7.19
CA VAL A 47 6.48 -8.30 8.17
C VAL A 47 7.80 -8.71 8.82
N THR A 48 8.75 -7.79 8.90
CA THR A 48 9.98 -7.95 9.68
C THR A 48 10.21 -6.75 10.58
N GLU A 49 11.10 -6.91 11.56
CA GLU A 49 11.58 -5.79 12.38
C GLU A 49 12.39 -4.79 11.54
N HIS A 50 12.45 -3.53 12.00
CA HIS A 50 13.21 -2.46 11.35
C HIS A 50 14.47 -2.13 12.14
N ASP A 51 15.38 -3.10 12.28
CA ASP A 51 16.65 -2.88 12.98
C ASP A 51 17.85 -3.41 12.18
N ILE A 52 19.07 -3.14 12.69
CA ILE A 52 20.32 -3.54 12.05
C ILE A 52 20.58 -5.04 12.07
N LYS A 53 19.80 -5.83 12.83
CA LYS A 53 19.95 -7.29 12.95
C LYS A 53 19.14 -8.05 11.92
N VAL A 54 18.32 -7.35 11.12
CA VAL A 54 17.53 -7.95 10.05
C VAL A 54 18.44 -8.26 8.87
N CYS A 55 18.47 -9.52 8.45
CA CYS A 55 19.26 -9.93 7.28
C CYS A 55 18.68 -9.40 5.98
N VAL A 56 19.49 -9.37 4.92
CA VAL A 56 19.09 -8.84 3.61
C VAL A 56 17.84 -9.56 3.07
N ALA A 57 17.77 -10.88 3.12
CA ALA A 57 16.63 -11.64 2.62
C ALA A 57 15.30 -11.27 3.33
N CYS A 58 15.32 -11.16 4.66
CA CYS A 58 14.16 -10.73 5.44
C CYS A 58 13.76 -9.28 5.11
N LYS A 59 14.74 -8.41 4.91
CA LYS A 59 14.51 -7.01 4.57
C LYS A 59 13.88 -6.85 3.18
N THR A 60 14.36 -7.62 2.21
CA THR A 60 13.80 -7.63 0.84
C THR A 60 12.38 -8.19 0.79
N ALA A 61 12.05 -9.16 1.66
CA ALA A 61 10.72 -9.73 1.71
C ALA A 61 9.70 -8.83 2.45
N HIS A 62 10.14 -7.86 3.26
CA HIS A 62 9.25 -6.97 4.00
C HIS A 62 8.34 -6.20 3.05
N GLY A 63 7.03 -6.17 3.37
CA GLY A 63 6.02 -5.49 2.56
C GLY A 63 5.43 -6.33 1.42
N LYS A 64 6.03 -7.47 1.06
CA LYS A 64 5.51 -8.33 -0.01
C LYS A 64 4.12 -8.86 0.33
N ILE A 65 3.19 -8.71 -0.60
CA ILE A 65 1.76 -9.03 -0.46
C ILE A 65 1.46 -10.36 -1.15
N TYR A 66 0.62 -11.15 -0.50
CA TYR A 66 0.13 -12.44 -0.99
C TYR A 66 -1.39 -12.48 -0.82
N ALA A 67 -2.09 -13.21 -1.68
CA ALA A 67 -3.49 -13.51 -1.43
C ALA A 67 -3.63 -14.33 -0.14
N MET A 68 -4.74 -14.20 0.57
CA MET A 68 -4.93 -14.88 1.86
C MET A 68 -4.84 -16.39 1.74
N ASP A 69 -5.32 -16.95 0.64
CA ASP A 69 -5.33 -18.39 0.32
C ASP A 69 -4.05 -18.85 -0.40
N GLU A 70 -3.18 -17.93 -0.82
CA GLU A 70 -1.91 -18.25 -1.48
C GLU A 70 -0.93 -18.92 -0.51
N THR A 71 -0.28 -19.99 -0.93
CA THR A 71 0.82 -20.61 -0.18
C THR A 71 2.08 -19.77 -0.35
N VAL A 72 2.73 -19.44 0.76
CA VAL A 72 4.02 -18.74 0.74
C VAL A 72 5.13 -19.78 0.82
N ASP A 73 5.76 -20.13 -0.31
CA ASP A 73 6.73 -21.24 -0.41
C ASP A 73 7.91 -21.06 0.53
N ALA A 74 8.43 -19.84 0.67
CA ALA A 74 9.50 -19.51 1.58
C ALA A 74 8.97 -18.72 2.79
N ALA A 75 7.95 -19.27 3.47
CA ALA A 75 7.38 -18.62 4.66
C ALA A 75 8.39 -18.53 5.82
N PRO A 76 8.30 -17.50 6.69
CA PRO A 76 9.15 -17.41 7.87
C PRO A 76 8.89 -18.58 8.85
N PRO A 77 9.93 -19.06 9.58
CA PRO A 77 11.28 -18.49 9.67
C PRO A 77 12.20 -18.93 8.52
N LEU A 78 12.89 -17.97 7.87
CA LEU A 78 13.85 -18.29 6.80
C LEU A 78 15.19 -18.84 7.32
N HIS A 79 15.51 -18.56 8.57
CA HIS A 79 16.80 -18.92 9.19
C HIS A 79 16.69 -18.93 10.71
N PHE A 80 17.71 -19.40 11.40
CA PHE A 80 17.78 -19.34 12.86
C PHE A 80 17.71 -17.88 13.35
N ASN A 81 16.92 -17.63 14.40
CA ASN A 81 16.60 -16.29 14.92
C ASN A 81 15.87 -15.35 13.90
N CYS A 82 15.19 -15.88 12.92
CA CYS A 82 14.31 -15.09 12.07
C CYS A 82 13.15 -14.51 12.89
N ARG A 83 12.92 -13.19 12.75
CA ARG A 83 11.86 -12.46 13.44
C ARG A 83 10.73 -12.00 12.50
N CYS A 84 10.69 -12.57 11.30
CA CYS A 84 9.65 -12.29 10.33
C CYS A 84 8.37 -13.05 10.65
N GLU A 85 7.25 -12.48 10.21
CA GLU A 85 5.92 -13.04 10.33
C GLU A 85 5.11 -12.80 9.07
N ILE A 86 4.12 -13.64 8.79
CA ILE A 86 3.07 -13.36 7.81
C ILE A 86 1.85 -12.85 8.57
N CYS A 87 1.45 -11.63 8.28
CA CYS A 87 0.37 -10.95 8.95
C CYS A 87 -0.78 -10.68 7.99
N ALA A 88 -2.02 -10.76 8.47
CA ALA A 88 -3.16 -10.26 7.72
C ALA A 88 -3.01 -8.76 7.48
N MET A 89 -3.29 -8.31 6.24
CA MET A 89 -3.15 -6.91 5.84
C MET A 89 -4.46 -6.15 6.04
N ASN A 90 -4.39 -5.02 6.72
CA ASN A 90 -5.54 -4.12 6.87
C ASN A 90 -5.82 -3.39 5.56
N SER A 91 -7.10 -3.09 5.34
CA SER A 91 -7.57 -2.25 4.23
C SER A 91 -7.93 -0.85 4.71
N VAL A 92 -8.04 0.09 3.78
CA VAL A 92 -8.50 1.46 4.00
C VAL A 92 -9.73 1.69 3.13
N ILE A 93 -10.78 2.28 3.69
CA ILE A 93 -11.97 2.65 2.93
C ILE A 93 -11.63 3.78 1.97
N ALA A 94 -12.14 3.73 0.73
CA ALA A 94 -11.99 4.80 -0.24
C ALA A 94 -12.50 6.15 0.32
N GLY A 95 -11.73 7.22 0.11
CA GLY A 95 -11.92 8.53 0.73
C GLY A 95 -11.19 8.72 2.06
N PHE A 96 -10.55 7.66 2.61
CA PHE A 96 -9.71 7.74 3.80
C PHE A 96 -8.24 7.40 3.54
N GLY A 97 -7.91 6.94 2.33
CA GLY A 97 -6.53 6.66 1.91
C GLY A 97 -5.74 7.92 1.57
N THR A 98 -6.44 9.02 1.24
CA THR A 98 -5.85 10.33 1.02
C THR A 98 -6.39 11.35 2.02
N LYS A 99 -5.78 12.54 2.07
CA LYS A 99 -6.26 13.64 2.93
C LYS A 99 -7.39 14.44 2.30
N ASP A 100 -7.69 14.17 1.03
CA ASP A 100 -8.62 14.94 0.21
C ASP A 100 -10.06 14.37 0.26
N GLY A 101 -10.27 13.28 1.01
CA GLY A 101 -11.60 12.69 1.16
C GLY A 101 -12.16 12.19 -0.17
N THR A 102 -13.39 12.58 -0.50
CA THR A 102 -14.06 12.23 -1.76
C THR A 102 -13.48 12.94 -2.99
N ASP A 103 -12.63 13.95 -2.81
CA ASP A 103 -11.87 14.58 -3.88
C ASP A 103 -10.52 13.91 -4.11
N GLY A 104 -10.15 12.95 -3.25
CA GLY A 104 -8.89 12.24 -3.29
C GLY A 104 -8.78 11.17 -4.38
N ALA A 105 -7.55 10.88 -4.80
CA ALA A 105 -7.27 9.91 -5.86
C ALA A 105 -7.79 8.50 -5.53
N ASP A 106 -7.79 8.10 -4.25
CA ASP A 106 -8.32 6.81 -3.80
C ASP A 106 -9.83 6.67 -4.06
N TRP A 107 -10.60 7.74 -3.82
CA TRP A 107 -12.02 7.79 -4.14
C TRP A 107 -12.26 7.80 -5.65
N TRP A 108 -11.54 8.66 -6.38
CA TRP A 108 -11.73 8.83 -7.82
C TRP A 108 -11.40 7.57 -8.61
N ILE A 109 -10.28 6.90 -8.32
CA ILE A 109 -9.94 5.65 -8.97
C ILE A 109 -10.97 4.56 -8.64
N LYS A 110 -11.40 4.49 -7.38
CA LYS A 110 -12.36 3.46 -6.91
C LYS A 110 -13.72 3.56 -7.58
N TYR A 111 -14.27 4.76 -7.69
CA TYR A 111 -15.65 4.97 -8.14
C TYR A 111 -15.78 5.53 -9.55
N ASN A 112 -14.76 6.20 -10.06
CA ASN A 112 -14.77 6.82 -11.39
C ASN A 112 -13.78 6.17 -12.37
N GLY A 113 -12.92 5.25 -11.92
CA GLY A 113 -11.95 4.55 -12.76
C GLY A 113 -10.82 5.42 -13.32
N ARG A 114 -10.64 6.64 -12.80
CA ARG A 114 -9.64 7.61 -13.26
C ARG A 114 -9.10 8.45 -12.11
N LEU A 115 -7.96 9.10 -12.34
CA LEU A 115 -7.43 10.11 -11.43
C LEU A 115 -8.28 11.39 -11.43
N PRO A 116 -8.21 12.19 -10.36
CA PRO A 116 -8.75 13.56 -10.34
C PRO A 116 -8.09 14.46 -11.40
N GLU A 117 -8.74 15.57 -11.71
CA GLU A 117 -8.25 16.55 -12.71
C GLU A 117 -7.03 17.35 -12.24
N TYR A 118 -6.69 17.27 -10.95
CA TYR A 118 -5.50 17.91 -10.41
C TYR A 118 -4.21 17.06 -10.56
N ASP A 119 -4.28 15.89 -11.21
CA ASP A 119 -3.09 15.12 -11.52
C ASP A 119 -2.46 15.56 -12.83
N ILE A 120 -1.15 15.74 -12.82
CA ILE A 120 -0.34 16.20 -13.95
C ILE A 120 0.74 15.18 -14.28
N SER A 121 0.93 14.89 -15.57
CA SER A 121 1.98 13.98 -16.02
C SER A 121 3.41 14.57 -15.83
N TRP A 122 4.41 13.69 -15.79
CA TRP A 122 5.80 14.13 -15.84
C TRP A 122 6.14 14.93 -17.09
N GLU A 123 5.57 14.55 -18.24
CA GLU A 123 5.77 15.26 -19.50
C GLU A 123 5.30 16.70 -19.40
N GLU A 124 4.09 16.92 -18.90
CA GLU A 124 3.55 18.25 -18.68
C GLU A 124 4.33 19.04 -17.62
N MET A 125 4.80 18.38 -16.55
CA MET A 125 5.66 19.00 -15.55
C MET A 125 6.95 19.53 -16.17
N TYR A 126 7.62 18.73 -17.00
CA TYR A 126 8.84 19.17 -17.71
C TYR A 126 8.55 20.26 -18.72
N ALA A 127 7.42 20.20 -19.44
CA ALA A 127 6.99 21.30 -20.34
C ALA A 127 6.78 22.62 -19.61
N ARG A 128 6.42 22.59 -18.32
CA ARG A 128 6.33 23.78 -17.43
C ARG A 128 7.69 24.20 -16.87
N GLY A 129 8.78 23.56 -17.28
CA GLY A 129 10.16 23.88 -16.88
C GLY A 129 10.59 23.28 -15.54
N TYR A 130 9.88 22.25 -15.04
CA TYR A 130 10.29 21.55 -13.82
C TYR A 130 11.72 21.04 -13.89
N LYS A 131 12.44 21.18 -12.80
CA LYS A 131 13.79 20.66 -12.64
C LYS A 131 13.84 19.69 -11.45
N PRO A 132 14.42 18.49 -11.60
CA PRO A 132 14.58 17.54 -10.50
C PRO A 132 15.21 18.17 -9.26
N GLY A 133 14.70 17.79 -8.09
CA GLY A 133 15.15 18.32 -6.80
C GLY A 133 14.56 19.67 -6.41
N LYS A 134 13.68 20.24 -7.23
CA LYS A 134 12.92 21.45 -6.87
C LYS A 134 11.51 21.08 -6.43
N PRO A 135 10.87 21.92 -5.59
CA PRO A 135 9.46 21.69 -5.23
C PRO A 135 8.55 21.71 -6.46
N PRO A 136 7.79 20.65 -6.76
CA PRO A 136 6.93 20.58 -7.95
C PRO A 136 5.87 21.70 -8.00
N ARG A 137 5.33 22.09 -6.86
CA ARG A 137 4.30 23.14 -6.77
C ARG A 137 4.74 24.54 -7.21
N LYS A 138 6.04 24.78 -7.39
CA LYS A 138 6.52 25.98 -8.07
C LYS A 138 6.14 26.03 -9.55
N TYR A 139 5.95 24.86 -10.16
CA TYR A 139 5.73 24.68 -11.61
C TYR A 139 4.28 24.32 -11.92
N ALA A 140 3.65 23.61 -11.00
CA ALA A 140 2.25 23.20 -11.09
C ALA A 140 1.58 23.38 -9.71
N PRO A 141 1.14 24.61 -9.36
CA PRO A 141 0.38 24.86 -8.15
C PRO A 141 -0.88 23.98 -8.10
N ASP A 142 -1.18 23.47 -6.91
CA ASP A 142 -2.37 22.64 -6.63
C ASP A 142 -2.51 21.34 -7.43
N MET A 143 -1.45 20.91 -8.10
CA MET A 143 -1.42 19.66 -8.84
C MET A 143 -0.54 18.61 -8.17
N MET A 144 -0.88 17.33 -8.35
CA MET A 144 -0.09 16.17 -7.95
C MET A 144 0.46 15.47 -9.19
N ILE A 145 1.51 14.67 -9.02
CA ILE A 145 2.21 14.08 -10.15
C ILE A 145 1.66 12.68 -10.43
N TYR A 146 1.14 12.48 -11.64
CA TYR A 146 0.92 11.16 -12.20
C TYR A 146 2.25 10.56 -12.66
N GLY A 147 2.68 9.46 -12.00
CA GLY A 147 3.97 8.83 -12.24
C GLY A 147 4.01 7.94 -13.48
N GLY A 148 2.85 7.55 -14.03
CA GLY A 148 2.76 6.62 -15.15
C GLY A 148 2.72 5.15 -14.71
N VAL A 149 3.38 4.28 -15.47
CA VAL A 149 3.48 2.84 -15.16
C VAL A 149 4.44 2.62 -14.00
N TYR A 150 3.97 1.88 -13.00
CA TYR A 150 4.78 1.41 -11.87
C TYR A 150 5.32 0.00 -12.17
N SER A 151 6.63 -0.18 -12.15
CA SER A 151 7.28 -1.43 -12.58
C SER A 151 7.09 -2.61 -11.62
N ASN A 152 6.82 -2.35 -10.34
CA ASN A 152 6.77 -3.36 -9.28
C ASN A 152 8.03 -4.25 -9.22
N ASP A 153 9.21 -3.68 -9.47
CA ASP A 153 10.49 -4.42 -9.54
C ASP A 153 10.86 -5.11 -8.23
N ASN A 154 10.39 -4.58 -7.11
CA ASN A 154 10.55 -5.22 -5.79
C ASN A 154 9.63 -6.44 -5.59
N GLY A 155 8.66 -6.66 -6.49
CA GLY A 155 7.70 -7.76 -6.42
C GLY A 155 6.80 -7.72 -5.19
N HIS A 156 6.61 -6.56 -4.58
CA HIS A 156 5.77 -6.43 -3.38
C HIS A 156 4.28 -6.55 -3.68
N LEU A 157 3.83 -5.99 -4.81
CA LEU A 157 2.43 -6.06 -5.22
C LEU A 157 2.14 -7.38 -5.96
N PRO A 158 0.91 -7.92 -5.82
CA PRO A 158 0.55 -9.20 -6.42
C PRO A 158 0.62 -9.15 -7.95
N SER A 159 1.33 -10.09 -8.54
CA SER A 159 1.42 -10.23 -10.00
C SER A 159 0.30 -11.10 -10.56
N ALA A 160 -0.13 -10.81 -11.79
CA ALA A 160 -1.03 -11.66 -12.57
C ALA A 160 -0.76 -11.47 -14.07
N PRO A 161 -1.10 -12.45 -14.93
CA PRO A 161 -0.96 -12.30 -16.37
C PRO A 161 -1.71 -11.04 -16.87
N GLY A 162 -1.02 -10.18 -17.61
CA GLY A 162 -1.60 -8.95 -18.18
C GLY A 162 -1.84 -7.82 -17.18
N ARG A 163 -1.48 -7.98 -15.90
CA ARG A 163 -1.60 -6.90 -14.92
C ARG A 163 -0.52 -5.85 -15.14
N VAL A 164 -0.98 -4.61 -15.24
CA VAL A 164 -0.15 -3.41 -15.30
C VAL A 164 -0.48 -2.54 -14.10
N TRP A 165 0.55 -2.05 -13.43
CA TRP A 165 0.42 -1.13 -12.32
C TRP A 165 0.70 0.30 -12.76
N TYR A 166 -0.02 1.24 -12.18
CA TYR A 166 0.15 2.68 -12.36
C TYR A 166 0.35 3.34 -11.00
N GLU A 167 0.97 4.51 -10.97
CA GLU A 167 1.20 5.25 -9.73
C GLU A 167 0.92 6.75 -9.88
N ALA A 168 0.55 7.37 -8.75
CA ALA A 168 0.48 8.83 -8.62
C ALA A 168 0.88 9.27 -7.20
N ASP A 169 1.31 10.53 -7.10
CA ASP A 169 1.53 11.18 -5.82
C ASP A 169 0.20 11.41 -5.10
N ILE A 170 0.21 11.31 -3.79
CA ILE A 170 -0.92 11.68 -2.93
C ILE A 170 -0.44 12.49 -1.73
N ASN A 171 -1.36 13.26 -1.13
CA ASN A 171 -1.09 14.00 0.12
C ASN A 171 0.07 15.01 0.00
N TYR A 172 0.36 15.50 -1.18
CA TYR A 172 1.43 16.47 -1.43
C TYR A 172 0.84 17.87 -1.61
N TYR A 173 1.09 18.79 -0.66
CA TYR A 173 0.49 20.13 -0.66
C TYR A 173 1.52 21.24 -0.72
N GLU A 174 2.74 21.02 -0.25
CA GLU A 174 3.81 22.03 -0.24
C GLU A 174 5.22 21.40 -0.15
N GLY A 175 6.24 22.20 -0.39
CA GLY A 175 7.64 21.80 -0.23
C GLY A 175 8.12 20.77 -1.23
N GLN A 176 8.95 19.84 -0.78
CA GLN A 176 9.45 18.72 -1.57
C GLN A 176 8.42 17.61 -1.67
N ARG A 177 8.50 16.77 -2.72
CA ARG A 177 7.66 15.58 -2.84
C ARG A 177 7.75 14.73 -1.58
N ASN A 178 6.61 14.32 -1.08
CA ASN A 178 6.54 13.36 0.02
C ASN A 178 6.77 11.92 -0.47
N ARG A 179 6.68 10.96 0.45
CA ARG A 179 6.82 9.52 0.17
C ARG A 179 5.49 8.81 -0.06
N HIS A 180 4.36 9.52 -0.08
CA HIS A 180 3.03 8.93 -0.21
C HIS A 180 2.68 8.72 -1.67
N ARG A 181 2.20 7.52 -2.01
CA ARG A 181 1.78 7.15 -3.36
C ARG A 181 0.48 6.35 -3.31
N ILE A 182 -0.28 6.48 -4.37
CA ILE A 182 -1.34 5.54 -4.72
C ILE A 182 -0.87 4.71 -5.91
N VAL A 183 -1.13 3.41 -5.86
CA VAL A 183 -0.77 2.48 -6.94
C VAL A 183 -2.02 1.68 -7.27
N TRP A 184 -2.37 1.59 -8.55
CA TRP A 184 -3.54 0.83 -8.97
C TRP A 184 -3.25 0.01 -10.22
N SER A 185 -4.02 -1.07 -10.40
CA SER A 185 -3.86 -1.97 -11.54
C SER A 185 -4.98 -1.79 -12.56
N ASN A 186 -4.68 -2.17 -13.80
CA ASN A 186 -5.67 -2.20 -14.89
C ASN A 186 -6.82 -3.19 -14.63
N ASP A 187 -6.68 -4.11 -13.67
CA ASP A 187 -7.70 -5.09 -13.28
C ASP A 187 -8.38 -4.77 -11.93
N GLY A 188 -8.24 -3.52 -11.44
CA GLY A 188 -9.06 -2.95 -10.38
C GLY A 188 -8.54 -3.09 -8.95
N LEU A 189 -7.29 -3.50 -8.74
CA LEU A 189 -6.64 -3.40 -7.44
C LEU A 189 -6.16 -1.98 -7.19
N ILE A 190 -6.32 -1.48 -5.96
CA ILE A 190 -5.88 -0.15 -5.58
C ILE A 190 -5.19 -0.25 -4.22
N PHE A 191 -3.98 0.27 -4.11
CA PHE A 191 -3.20 0.31 -2.88
C PHE A 191 -2.64 1.70 -2.63
N VAL A 192 -2.48 2.06 -1.36
CA VAL A 192 -1.73 3.25 -0.95
C VAL A 192 -0.49 2.84 -0.16
N THR A 193 0.56 3.61 -0.29
CA THR A 193 1.79 3.52 0.50
C THR A 193 2.13 4.90 1.06
N TYR A 194 2.59 4.94 2.31
CA TYR A 194 2.97 6.19 2.99
C TYR A 194 4.48 6.26 3.29
N ASP A 195 5.22 5.24 2.91
CA ASP A 195 6.64 5.04 3.19
C ASP A 195 7.50 4.77 1.93
N HIS A 196 6.95 5.10 0.75
CA HIS A 196 7.62 4.93 -0.55
C HIS A 196 7.83 3.47 -0.92
N TYR A 197 6.72 2.72 -0.97
CA TYR A 197 6.60 1.32 -1.42
C TYR A 197 7.21 0.27 -0.47
N GLU A 198 7.48 0.63 0.79
CA GLU A 198 7.92 -0.34 1.80
C GLU A 198 6.72 -1.15 2.32
N THR A 199 5.59 -0.48 2.59
CA THR A 199 4.33 -1.12 2.97
C THR A 199 3.15 -0.58 2.18
N PHE A 200 2.12 -1.41 2.04
CA PHE A 200 0.91 -1.06 1.29
C PHE A 200 -0.35 -1.34 2.10
N TYR A 201 -1.43 -0.65 1.74
CA TYR A 201 -2.77 -0.84 2.27
C TYR A 201 -3.76 -0.85 1.11
N GLU A 202 -4.61 -1.88 1.02
CA GLU A 202 -5.63 -1.95 -0.04
C GLU A 202 -6.72 -0.90 0.20
N ILE A 203 -7.18 -0.26 -0.86
CA ILE A 203 -8.37 0.61 -0.87
C ILE A 203 -9.60 -0.21 -1.23
N ILE A 204 -10.59 -0.25 -0.32
CA ILE A 204 -11.84 -0.99 -0.45
C ILE A 204 -13.06 -0.07 -0.56
#